data_d68cf7b96b850acf68b4be83c2be9100
#
_entry.id   d68cf7b96b850acf68b4be83c2be9100
#
_cell.length_a   1.000
_cell.length_b   1.000
_cell.length_c   1.000
_cell.angle_alpha   90.00
_cell.angle_beta   90.00
_cell.angle_gamma   90.00
#
_symmetry.space_group_name_H-M   'P 1'
#
loop_
_entity.id
_entity.type
_entity.pdbx_description
1 polymer ?
#
loop_
_entity_poly.entity_id
_entity_poly.type
_entity_poly.pdbx_seq_one_letter_code
_entity_poly.pdbx_strand_id
1 'polypeptide(L)'
;MTNAYQVYTAARQLLEGYTAAMQPLCRREGLAPNGVDILLFLANNPGLDTARDVCTYRGLKPGIVSFHVEKLVQEGYLLRQPAPGD
;
A
#
# COMPACT_ATOMS: atom_id res chain seq x y z
N MET A 1 -4.18 13.28 -13.83
CA MET A 1 -2.77 12.93 -13.56
C MET A 1 -2.72 11.72 -12.67
N THR A 2 -1.89 10.74 -13.02
CA THR A 2 -1.76 9.50 -12.28
C THR A 2 -0.61 9.61 -11.28
N ASN A 3 -0.82 9.12 -10.07
CA ASN A 3 0.22 9.10 -9.04
C ASN A 3 0.71 7.67 -8.83
N ALA A 4 2.01 7.55 -8.62
CA ALA A 4 2.62 6.31 -8.14
C ALA A 4 2.79 6.39 -6.62
N TYR A 5 2.90 5.24 -5.98
CA TYR A 5 3.04 5.14 -4.53
C TYR A 5 4.26 4.31 -4.19
N GLN A 6 5.06 4.82 -3.27
CA GLN A 6 6.26 4.13 -2.81
C GLN A 6 6.10 3.80 -1.34
N VAL A 7 6.35 2.55 -0.99
CA VAL A 7 6.31 2.12 0.41
C VAL A 7 7.54 2.69 1.12
N TYR A 8 7.30 3.33 2.25
CA TYR A 8 8.37 3.87 3.07
C TYR A 8 9.31 2.75 3.53
N THR A 9 10.61 3.02 3.60
CA THR A 9 11.60 2.00 3.97
C THR A 9 11.29 1.37 5.32
N ALA A 10 10.90 2.18 6.31
CA ALA A 10 10.56 1.66 7.63
C ALA A 10 9.33 0.75 7.58
N ALA A 11 8.31 1.11 6.77
CA ALA A 11 7.13 0.26 6.61
C ALA A 11 7.50 -1.05 5.92
N ARG A 12 8.38 -1.00 4.92
CA ARG A 12 8.83 -2.21 4.22
C ARG A 12 9.54 -3.17 5.17
N GLN A 13 10.44 -2.64 6.00
CA GLN A 13 11.15 -3.47 6.97
C GLN A 13 10.20 -4.11 7.98
N LEU A 14 9.19 -3.36 8.43
CA LEU A 14 8.16 -3.88 9.33
C LEU A 14 7.37 -5.00 8.67
N LEU A 15 6.96 -4.79 7.40
CA LEU A 15 6.20 -5.80 6.66
C LEU A 15 7.01 -7.07 6.42
N GLU A 16 8.30 -6.95 6.14
CA GLU A 16 9.17 -8.11 5.95
C GLU A 16 9.21 -9.00 7.18
N GLY A 17 9.16 -8.40 8.37
CA GLY A 17 9.13 -9.13 9.62
C GLY A 17 7.78 -9.78 9.94
N TYR A 18 6.72 -9.40 9.22
CA TYR A 18 5.36 -9.86 9.52
C TYR A 18 4.66 -10.49 8.32
N THR A 19 5.41 -10.92 7.30
CA THR A 19 4.82 -11.44 6.07
C THR A 19 3.89 -12.63 6.29
N ALA A 20 4.11 -13.42 7.33
CA ALA A 20 3.30 -14.61 7.60
C ALA A 20 2.12 -14.34 8.52
N ALA A 21 1.96 -13.11 9.05
CA ALA A 21 0.96 -12.84 10.08
C ALA A 21 0.39 -11.43 9.98
N MET A 22 -0.56 -11.23 9.03
CA MET A 22 -1.20 -9.93 8.84
C MET A 22 -1.99 -9.47 10.07
N GLN A 23 -2.64 -10.39 10.79
CA GLN A 23 -3.47 -10.01 11.92
C GLN A 23 -2.71 -9.32 13.05
N PRO A 24 -1.56 -9.84 13.48
CA PRO A 24 -0.76 -9.13 14.47
C PRO A 24 -0.33 -7.74 14.00
N LEU A 25 0.01 -7.59 12.71
CA LEU A 25 0.39 -6.29 12.16
C LEU A 25 -0.77 -5.31 12.21
N CYS A 26 -1.98 -5.74 11.81
CA CYS A 26 -3.17 -4.90 11.89
C CYS A 26 -3.41 -4.38 13.31
N ARG A 27 -3.34 -5.27 14.29
CA ARG A 27 -3.57 -4.88 15.68
C ARG A 27 -2.48 -3.97 16.22
N ARG A 28 -1.23 -4.27 15.91
CA ARG A 28 -0.08 -3.53 16.42
C ARG A 28 -0.03 -2.12 15.86
N GLU A 29 -0.31 -1.96 14.57
CA GLU A 29 -0.18 -0.68 13.87
C GLU A 29 -1.51 0.04 13.68
N GLY A 30 -2.62 -0.57 14.08
CA GLY A 30 -3.94 0.03 13.88
C GLY A 30 -4.37 0.08 12.43
N LEU A 31 -3.82 -0.80 11.58
CA LEU A 31 -4.15 -0.82 10.15
C LEU A 31 -5.29 -1.76 9.85
N ALA A 32 -6.16 -1.36 8.92
CA ALA A 32 -7.21 -2.23 8.42
C ALA A 32 -6.58 -3.33 7.54
N PRO A 33 -7.20 -4.54 7.48
CA PRO A 33 -6.68 -5.63 6.65
C PRO A 33 -6.46 -5.24 5.19
N ASN A 34 -7.38 -4.49 4.59
CA ASN A 34 -7.21 -4.02 3.21
C ASN A 34 -6.00 -3.10 3.07
N GLY A 35 -5.75 -2.26 4.07
CA GLY A 35 -4.57 -1.39 4.07
C GLY A 35 -3.28 -2.18 4.09
N VAL A 36 -3.22 -3.22 4.93
CA VAL A 36 -2.04 -4.10 4.99
C VAL A 36 -1.84 -4.85 3.69
N ASP A 37 -2.94 -5.35 3.09
CA ASP A 37 -2.88 -6.04 1.80
C ASP A 37 -2.29 -5.14 0.72
N ILE A 38 -2.74 -3.89 0.67
CA ILE A 38 -2.24 -2.90 -0.30
C ILE A 38 -0.75 -2.62 -0.06
N LEU A 39 -0.36 -2.41 1.20
CA LEU A 39 1.05 -2.17 1.52
C LEU A 39 1.93 -3.34 1.09
N LEU A 40 1.52 -4.57 1.40
CA LEU A 40 2.28 -5.77 1.02
C LEU A 40 2.40 -5.88 -0.49
N PHE A 41 1.30 -5.63 -1.21
CA PHE A 41 1.33 -5.67 -2.66
C PHE A 41 2.33 -4.67 -3.22
N LEU A 42 2.28 -3.42 -2.77
CA LEU A 42 3.18 -2.37 -3.25
C LEU A 42 4.64 -2.66 -2.87
N ALA A 43 4.87 -3.19 -1.68
CA ALA A 43 6.22 -3.53 -1.24
C ALA A 43 6.83 -4.65 -2.06
N ASN A 44 6.01 -5.62 -2.47
CA ASN A 44 6.49 -6.81 -3.19
C ASN A 44 6.48 -6.65 -4.71
N ASN A 45 5.88 -5.58 -5.23
CA ASN A 45 5.74 -5.36 -6.67
C ASN A 45 6.12 -3.92 -7.04
N PRO A 46 7.40 -3.56 -6.95
CA PRO A 46 7.81 -2.16 -7.12
C PRO A 46 7.47 -1.56 -8.48
N GLY A 47 7.25 -2.36 -9.51
CA GLY A 47 6.83 -1.85 -10.82
C GLY A 47 5.32 -1.65 -10.96
N LEU A 48 4.52 -2.06 -9.96
CA LEU A 48 3.07 -1.97 -10.00
C LEU A 48 2.60 -1.06 -8.87
N ASP A 49 2.91 0.23 -9.00
CA ASP A 49 2.84 1.18 -7.90
C ASP A 49 1.75 2.24 -8.03
N THR A 50 0.76 2.02 -8.90
CA THR A 50 -0.38 2.93 -9.01
C THR A 50 -1.63 2.33 -8.36
N ALA A 51 -2.60 3.20 -8.04
CA ALA A 51 -3.88 2.73 -7.52
C ALA A 51 -4.57 1.81 -8.52
N ARG A 52 -4.44 2.09 -9.82
CA ARG A 52 -4.99 1.23 -10.88
C ARG A 52 -4.38 -0.17 -10.82
N ASP A 53 -3.05 -0.27 -10.63
CA ASP A 53 -2.38 -1.55 -10.51
C ASP A 53 -2.94 -2.36 -9.33
N VAL A 54 -3.13 -1.69 -8.19
CA VAL A 54 -3.69 -2.36 -7.02
C VAL A 54 -5.10 -2.89 -7.32
N CYS A 55 -5.95 -2.06 -7.94
CA CYS A 55 -7.29 -2.50 -8.33
C CYS A 55 -7.23 -3.72 -9.23
N THR A 56 -6.39 -3.67 -10.26
CA THR A 56 -6.31 -4.72 -11.28
C THR A 56 -5.81 -6.03 -10.70
N TYR A 57 -4.72 -6.00 -9.95
CA TYR A 57 -4.05 -7.22 -9.50
C TYR A 57 -4.59 -7.75 -8.18
N ARG A 58 -5.19 -6.91 -7.36
CA ARG A 58 -5.79 -7.36 -6.09
C ARG A 58 -7.29 -7.54 -6.14
N GLY A 59 -7.92 -7.13 -7.25
CA GLY A 59 -9.35 -7.28 -7.40
C GLY A 59 -10.16 -6.39 -6.47
N LEU A 60 -9.62 -5.25 -6.07
CA LEU A 60 -10.30 -4.32 -5.17
C LEU A 60 -10.96 -3.20 -5.97
N LYS A 61 -12.07 -2.70 -5.44
CA LYS A 61 -12.79 -1.58 -6.08
C LYS A 61 -12.00 -0.28 -5.93
N PRO A 62 -12.07 0.62 -6.93
CA PRO A 62 -11.32 1.89 -6.87
C PRO A 62 -11.57 2.72 -5.61
N GLY A 63 -12.81 2.78 -5.12
CA GLY A 63 -13.11 3.53 -3.91
C GLY A 63 -12.43 2.95 -2.67
N ILE A 64 -12.35 1.63 -2.58
CA ILE A 64 -11.66 0.95 -1.48
C ILE A 64 -10.16 1.24 -1.53
N VAL A 65 -9.58 1.14 -2.72
CA VAL A 65 -8.14 1.40 -2.90
C VAL A 65 -7.82 2.86 -2.57
N SER A 66 -8.61 3.81 -3.12
CA SER A 66 -8.38 5.24 -2.86
C SER A 66 -8.45 5.56 -1.37
N PHE A 67 -9.45 5.04 -0.68
CA PHE A 67 -9.61 5.28 0.76
C PHE A 67 -8.38 4.82 1.55
N HIS A 68 -7.97 3.58 1.32
CA HIS A 68 -6.86 3.02 2.08
C HIS A 68 -5.51 3.60 1.69
N VAL A 69 -5.30 3.89 0.40
CA VAL A 69 -4.07 4.52 -0.05
C VAL A 69 -3.91 5.90 0.57
N GLU A 70 -4.98 6.73 0.55
CA GLU A 70 -4.91 8.05 1.14
C GLU A 70 -4.61 7.97 2.64
N LYS A 71 -5.24 7.03 3.33
CA LYS A 71 -4.98 6.84 4.75
C LYS A 71 -3.54 6.44 5.02
N LEU A 72 -3.01 5.52 4.21
CA LEU A 72 -1.62 5.08 4.35
C LEU A 72 -0.62 6.20 4.08
N VAL A 73 -0.93 7.08 3.12
CA VAL A 73 -0.11 8.27 2.86
C VAL A 73 -0.15 9.21 4.07
N GLN A 74 -1.34 9.48 4.59
CA GLN A 74 -1.50 10.35 5.74
C GLN A 74 -0.77 9.83 6.98
N GLU A 75 -0.73 8.53 7.15
CA GLU A 75 -0.08 7.90 8.30
C GLU A 75 1.41 7.64 8.09
N GLY A 76 1.96 8.01 6.93
CA GLY A 76 3.39 7.93 6.67
C GLY A 76 3.91 6.59 6.20
N TYR A 77 3.03 5.66 5.81
CA TYR A 77 3.46 4.37 5.28
C TYR A 77 3.78 4.41 3.79
N LEU A 78 3.12 5.30 3.06
CA LEU A 78 3.32 5.47 1.63
C LEU A 78 3.72 6.90 1.31
N LEU A 79 4.52 7.05 0.27
CA LEU A 79 4.81 8.34 -0.35
C LEU A 79 4.09 8.41 -1.69
N ARG A 80 3.49 9.56 -1.98
CA ARG A 80 2.87 9.82 -3.28
C ARG A 80 3.88 10.47 -4.20
N GLN A 81 4.01 9.95 -5.40
CA GLN A 81 4.91 10.48 -6.41
C GLN A 81 4.16 10.62 -7.74
N PRO A 82 4.52 11.61 -8.60
CA PRO A 82 3.99 11.62 -9.95
C PRO A 82 4.42 10.35 -10.67
N ALA A 83 3.49 9.73 -11.42
CA ALA A 83 3.82 8.54 -12.19
C ALA A 83 4.73 8.93 -13.37
N PRO A 84 5.70 8.07 -13.75
CA PRO A 84 6.55 8.37 -14.91
C PRO A 84 5.71 8.57 -16.17
N GLY A 85 6.00 9.60 -16.94
CA GLY A 85 5.30 9.90 -18.18
C GLY A 85 4.07 10.77 -18.04
N ASP A 86 3.68 11.12 -16.84
CA ASP A 86 2.55 12.04 -16.60
C ASP A 86 3.01 13.50 -16.73
#